data_582abc54cdbfd76e0ce6881eb5a9b514
#
_entry.id   582abc54cdbfd76e0ce6881eb5a9b514
#
_cell.length_a   1.000
_cell.length_b   1.000
_cell.length_c   1.000
_cell.angle_alpha   90.00
_cell.angle_beta   90.00
_cell.angle_gamma   90.00
#
_symmetry.space_group_name_H-M   'P 1'
#
loop_
_entity.id
_entity.type
_entity.pdbx_description
1 polymer ?
#
loop_
_entity_poly.entity_id
_entity_poly.type
_entity_poly.pdbx_seq_one_letter_code
_entity_poly.pdbx_strand_id
1 'polypeptide(L)'
;MKKTKIDHYTDKEALEFHSQNKPGKIEINSSKPMTTKRDLALAYSPGVAAPVRAISENPEAAYDYTSKGNLVAVISNGSAILGMGNLGALASKPVMEGKAVLFKRFADIDSIDLEIDSSDAGEIINSIKNFACSFGGINLEDIASPDCFVIEEKLKEILDIPVFHDD
;
A
#
# COMPACT_ATOMS: atom_id res chain seq x y z
N MET A 1 8.68 25.99 26.92
CA MET A 1 8.97 25.41 25.59
C MET A 1 8.35 26.32 24.53
N LYS A 2 9.15 26.93 23.65
CA LYS A 2 8.59 27.71 22.52
C LYS A 2 7.92 26.76 21.55
N LYS A 3 6.60 26.91 21.32
CA LYS A 3 5.91 26.23 20.22
C LYS A 3 6.62 26.67 18.92
N THR A 4 7.28 25.75 18.26
CA THR A 4 7.72 25.91 16.88
C THR A 4 6.48 26.27 16.07
N LYS A 5 6.54 27.35 15.30
CA LYS A 5 5.51 27.68 14.30
C LYS A 5 5.51 26.54 13.29
N ILE A 6 4.60 25.61 13.43
CA ILE A 6 4.18 24.75 12.33
C ILE A 6 3.48 25.69 11.35
N ASP A 7 3.88 25.65 10.11
CA ASP A 7 3.31 26.49 9.07
C ASP A 7 1.78 26.37 9.09
N HIS A 8 1.11 27.52 9.25
CA HIS A 8 -0.35 27.57 9.27
C HIS A 8 -0.86 27.25 7.87
N TYR A 9 -1.68 26.21 7.74
CA TYR A 9 -2.45 25.91 6.54
C TYR A 9 -3.94 26.03 6.83
N THR A 10 -4.71 26.29 5.80
CA THR A 10 -6.16 26.31 5.84
C THR A 10 -6.73 25.04 5.18
N ASP A 11 -7.96 24.66 5.53
CA ASP A 11 -8.65 23.54 4.86
C ASP A 11 -8.71 23.73 3.35
N LYS A 12 -8.89 24.99 2.90
CA LYS A 12 -8.88 25.32 1.48
C LYS A 12 -7.55 24.99 0.81
N GLU A 13 -6.43 25.39 1.42
CA GLU A 13 -5.10 25.09 0.89
C GLU A 13 -4.83 23.58 0.87
N ALA A 14 -5.28 22.84 1.90
CA ALA A 14 -5.16 21.39 1.93
C ALA A 14 -5.97 20.73 0.81
N LEU A 15 -7.22 21.16 0.58
CA LEU A 15 -8.05 20.66 -0.53
C LEU A 15 -7.46 20.99 -1.89
N GLU A 16 -6.95 22.20 -2.07
CA GLU A 16 -6.26 22.61 -3.31
C GLU A 16 -5.03 21.76 -3.57
N PHE A 17 -4.21 21.49 -2.54
CA PHE A 17 -3.03 20.64 -2.65
C PHE A 17 -3.37 19.23 -3.16
N HIS A 18 -4.45 18.63 -2.67
CA HIS A 18 -4.87 17.28 -3.06
C HIS A 18 -5.53 17.19 -4.44
N SER A 19 -6.08 18.30 -4.95
CA SER A 19 -6.82 18.34 -6.22
C SER A 19 -6.03 18.92 -7.39
N GLN A 20 -4.96 19.69 -7.14
CA GLN A 20 -4.20 20.38 -8.19
C GLN A 20 -3.49 19.40 -9.13
N ASN A 21 -3.41 19.76 -10.41
CA ASN A 21 -2.77 19.01 -11.48
C ASN A 21 -3.35 17.58 -11.61
N LYS A 22 -2.75 16.59 -10.94
CA LYS A 22 -3.22 15.23 -10.87
C LYS A 22 -3.74 14.96 -9.46
N PRO A 23 -5.03 14.65 -9.29
CA PRO A 23 -5.59 14.38 -7.96
C PRO A 23 -4.87 13.23 -7.24
N GLY A 24 -4.83 13.34 -5.91
CA GLY A 24 -4.16 12.37 -5.04
C GLY A 24 -2.66 12.62 -4.89
N LYS A 25 -1.94 11.67 -4.32
CA LYS A 25 -0.50 11.77 -4.01
C LYS A 25 0.32 10.66 -4.65
N ILE A 26 -0.33 9.63 -5.21
CA ILE A 26 0.32 8.45 -5.77
C ILE A 26 0.22 8.49 -7.29
N GLU A 27 1.32 8.14 -7.94
CA GLU A 27 1.41 7.92 -9.37
C GLU A 27 2.17 6.63 -9.64
N ILE A 28 1.67 5.82 -10.59
CA ILE A 28 2.32 4.58 -10.99
C ILE A 28 3.07 4.82 -12.31
N ASN A 29 4.37 4.59 -12.29
CA ASN A 29 5.24 4.74 -13.45
C ASN A 29 5.90 3.40 -13.83
N SER A 30 6.14 3.19 -15.12
CA SER A 30 6.89 2.04 -15.59
C SER A 30 8.38 2.18 -15.23
N SER A 31 8.97 1.12 -14.66
CA SER A 31 10.42 1.02 -14.40
C SER A 31 11.20 0.49 -15.59
N LYS A 32 10.52 0.05 -16.66
CA LYS A 32 11.12 -0.52 -17.89
C LYS A 32 10.75 0.32 -19.09
N PRO A 33 11.64 0.38 -20.13
CA PRO A 33 11.29 1.05 -21.37
C PRO A 33 10.14 0.31 -22.08
N MET A 34 9.19 1.07 -22.61
CA MET A 34 8.00 0.57 -23.31
C MET A 34 7.80 1.32 -24.64
N THR A 35 8.90 1.64 -25.32
CA THR A 35 8.87 2.53 -26.49
C THR A 35 8.99 1.77 -27.83
N THR A 36 9.59 0.59 -27.83
CA THR A 36 9.79 -0.20 -29.05
C THR A 36 8.93 -1.46 -29.06
N LYS A 37 8.74 -2.04 -30.27
CA LYS A 37 8.08 -3.35 -30.41
C LYS A 37 8.84 -4.45 -29.66
N ARG A 38 10.17 -4.33 -29.56
CA ARG A 38 11.00 -5.26 -28.82
C ARG A 38 10.74 -5.13 -27.31
N ASP A 39 10.63 -3.93 -26.78
CA ASP A 39 10.31 -3.71 -25.37
C ASP A 39 8.98 -4.33 -25.01
N LEU A 40 7.96 -4.12 -25.85
CA LEU A 40 6.63 -4.71 -25.66
C LEU A 40 6.67 -6.24 -25.70
N ALA A 41 7.45 -6.82 -26.63
CA ALA A 41 7.59 -8.26 -26.74
C ALA A 41 8.31 -8.87 -25.52
N LEU A 42 9.25 -8.17 -24.91
CA LEU A 42 9.94 -8.61 -23.70
C LEU A 42 9.08 -8.42 -22.43
N ALA A 43 8.42 -7.26 -22.31
CA ALA A 43 7.67 -6.89 -21.12
C ALA A 43 6.30 -7.57 -21.01
N TYR A 44 5.72 -7.97 -22.14
CA TYR A 44 4.40 -8.60 -22.19
C TYR A 44 4.45 -9.86 -23.05
N SER A 45 3.81 -9.92 -24.21
CA SER A 45 3.71 -11.14 -25.00
C SER A 45 4.71 -11.11 -26.18
N PRO A 46 5.50 -12.16 -26.39
CA PRO A 46 5.52 -13.47 -25.70
C PRO A 46 6.53 -13.58 -24.54
N GLY A 47 7.41 -12.59 -24.36
CA GLY A 47 8.57 -12.65 -23.45
C GLY A 47 8.21 -12.88 -21.99
N VAL A 48 7.07 -12.35 -21.53
CA VAL A 48 6.59 -12.51 -20.14
C VAL A 48 6.38 -13.99 -19.73
N ALA A 49 6.25 -14.90 -20.68
CA ALA A 49 6.15 -16.33 -20.37
C ALA A 49 7.39 -16.90 -19.68
N ALA A 50 8.56 -16.29 -19.87
CA ALA A 50 9.80 -16.74 -19.23
C ALA A 50 9.77 -16.49 -17.69
N PRO A 51 9.56 -15.28 -17.17
CA PRO A 51 9.43 -15.06 -15.73
C PRO A 51 8.23 -15.79 -15.12
N VAL A 52 7.10 -15.95 -15.85
CA VAL A 52 5.97 -16.75 -15.35
C VAL A 52 6.39 -18.19 -15.06
N ARG A 53 7.11 -18.84 -15.98
CA ARG A 53 7.61 -20.22 -15.74
C ARG A 53 8.59 -20.27 -14.58
N ALA A 54 9.54 -19.33 -14.52
CA ALA A 54 10.53 -19.29 -13.46
C ALA A 54 9.87 -19.17 -12.07
N ILE A 55 8.85 -18.31 -11.92
CA ILE A 55 8.11 -18.14 -10.65
C ILE A 55 7.26 -19.39 -10.36
N SER A 56 6.66 -20.01 -11.38
CA SER A 56 5.88 -21.24 -11.20
C SER A 56 6.74 -22.42 -10.71
N GLU A 57 8.00 -22.49 -11.13
CA GLU A 57 8.95 -23.51 -10.71
C GLU A 57 9.60 -23.19 -9.36
N ASN A 58 9.85 -21.90 -9.10
CA ASN A 58 10.40 -21.40 -7.83
C ASN A 58 9.72 -20.09 -7.42
N PRO A 59 8.78 -20.09 -6.46
CA PRO A 59 8.07 -18.88 -6.03
C PRO A 59 8.98 -17.73 -5.56
N GLU A 60 10.17 -18.02 -5.02
CA GLU A 60 11.14 -17.00 -4.61
C GLU A 60 11.64 -16.15 -5.78
N ALA A 61 11.60 -16.66 -7.00
CA ALA A 61 11.93 -15.90 -8.20
C ALA A 61 10.98 -14.69 -8.44
N ALA A 62 9.86 -14.61 -7.74
CA ALA A 62 9.00 -13.43 -7.76
C ALA A 62 9.72 -12.17 -7.26
N TYR A 63 10.66 -12.31 -6.34
CA TYR A 63 11.49 -11.21 -5.84
C TYR A 63 12.48 -10.68 -6.88
N ASP A 64 12.89 -11.52 -7.82
CA ASP A 64 13.84 -11.14 -8.91
C ASP A 64 13.12 -10.53 -10.10
N TYR A 65 11.91 -11.00 -10.41
CA TYR A 65 11.22 -10.70 -11.67
C TYR A 65 9.99 -9.83 -11.55
N THR A 66 9.60 -9.44 -10.32
CA THR A 66 8.45 -8.56 -10.08
C THR A 66 8.78 -7.44 -9.09
N SER A 67 7.86 -6.51 -8.90
CA SER A 67 7.98 -5.45 -7.90
C SER A 67 7.76 -5.93 -6.46
N LYS A 68 7.40 -7.20 -6.24
CA LYS A 68 7.03 -7.76 -4.92
C LYS A 68 8.04 -7.41 -3.82
N GLY A 69 9.34 -7.50 -4.09
CA GLY A 69 10.40 -7.30 -3.10
C GLY A 69 10.50 -5.88 -2.54
N ASN A 70 9.97 -4.89 -3.25
CA ASN A 70 9.98 -3.48 -2.82
C ASN A 70 8.58 -2.85 -2.82
N LEU A 71 7.53 -3.64 -2.70
CA LEU A 71 6.15 -3.14 -2.71
C LEU A 71 5.44 -3.48 -1.39
N VAL A 72 5.02 -2.46 -0.64
CA VAL A 72 4.26 -2.58 0.60
C VAL A 72 2.81 -2.16 0.38
N ALA A 73 1.85 -2.93 0.89
CA ALA A 73 0.47 -2.50 0.96
C ALA A 73 0.21 -1.73 2.26
N VAL A 74 -0.31 -0.53 2.15
CA VAL A 74 -0.86 0.24 3.27
C VAL A 74 -2.35 -0.04 3.34
N ILE A 75 -2.82 -0.66 4.41
CA ILE A 75 -4.18 -1.20 4.51
C ILE A 75 -4.93 -0.54 5.64
N SER A 76 -6.14 -0.07 5.36
CA SER A 76 -7.06 0.50 6.33
C SER A 76 -8.50 0.07 6.08
N ASN A 77 -9.31 0.10 7.13
CA ASN A 77 -10.77 0.11 7.00
C ASN A 77 -11.39 1.45 7.43
N GLY A 78 -10.54 2.42 7.79
CA GLY A 78 -10.95 3.76 8.17
C GLY A 78 -11.72 3.85 9.49
N SER A 79 -11.51 2.89 10.40
CA SER A 79 -12.23 2.83 11.67
C SER A 79 -11.65 3.74 12.76
N ALA A 80 -10.41 4.28 12.58
CA ALA A 80 -9.72 5.13 13.56
C ALA A 80 -8.92 6.28 12.92
N ILE A 81 -9.54 7.05 12.02
CA ILE A 81 -8.84 8.06 11.20
C ILE A 81 -8.44 9.29 12.05
N LEU A 82 -7.12 9.54 12.20
CA LEU A 82 -6.53 10.80 12.72
C LEU A 82 -7.27 11.44 13.92
N GLY A 83 -7.80 10.64 14.85
CA GLY A 83 -8.58 11.17 15.98
C GLY A 83 -10.01 11.61 15.62
N MET A 84 -10.42 11.46 14.36
CA MET A 84 -11.81 11.71 13.92
C MET A 84 -12.72 10.49 14.08
N GLY A 85 -12.14 9.33 14.42
CA GLY A 85 -12.86 8.08 14.61
C GLY A 85 -13.20 7.36 13.32
N ASN A 86 -14.29 6.61 13.34
CA ASN A 86 -14.74 5.80 12.21
C ASN A 86 -15.45 6.67 11.16
N LEU A 87 -14.79 6.94 10.06
CA LEU A 87 -15.36 7.64 8.88
C LEU A 87 -15.49 6.71 7.67
N GLY A 88 -15.05 5.46 7.79
CA GLY A 88 -15.13 4.44 6.75
C GLY A 88 -13.92 4.40 5.81
N ALA A 89 -13.82 3.29 5.09
CA ALA A 89 -12.67 2.95 4.26
C ALA A 89 -12.33 4.03 3.22
N LEU A 90 -13.29 4.47 2.42
CA LEU A 90 -13.03 5.46 1.36
C LEU A 90 -12.51 6.80 1.91
N ALA A 91 -13.00 7.23 3.07
CA ALA A 91 -12.57 8.49 3.68
C ALA A 91 -11.13 8.42 4.22
N SER A 92 -10.59 7.23 4.51
CA SER A 92 -9.21 7.05 4.93
C SER A 92 -8.18 7.22 3.80
N LYS A 93 -8.60 7.06 2.54
CA LYS A 93 -7.70 7.04 1.38
C LYS A 93 -6.71 8.21 1.30
N PRO A 94 -7.07 9.49 1.57
CA PRO A 94 -6.09 10.57 1.55
C PRO A 94 -4.96 10.39 2.59
N VAL A 95 -5.26 9.80 3.75
CA VAL A 95 -4.25 9.50 4.78
C VAL A 95 -3.37 8.34 4.33
N MET A 96 -3.97 7.28 3.77
CA MET A 96 -3.28 6.08 3.30
C MET A 96 -2.32 6.39 2.14
N GLU A 97 -2.73 7.21 1.18
CA GLU A 97 -1.82 7.73 0.15
C GLU A 97 -0.67 8.54 0.76
N GLY A 98 -0.94 9.32 1.80
CA GLY A 98 0.08 10.04 2.54
C GLY A 98 1.11 9.09 3.15
N LYS A 99 0.65 8.04 3.82
CA LYS A 99 1.53 7.00 4.39
C LYS A 99 2.38 6.33 3.32
N ALA A 100 1.79 5.95 2.18
CA ALA A 100 2.51 5.36 1.06
C ALA A 100 3.63 6.28 0.53
N VAL A 101 3.37 7.59 0.42
CA VAL A 101 4.38 8.58 0.03
C VAL A 101 5.50 8.71 1.07
N LEU A 102 5.21 8.57 2.38
CA LEU A 102 6.24 8.57 3.42
C LEU A 102 7.17 7.36 3.29
N PHE A 103 6.65 6.16 2.99
CA PHE A 103 7.48 4.99 2.69
C PHE A 103 8.45 5.27 1.54
N LYS A 104 7.96 5.87 0.46
CA LYS A 104 8.82 6.22 -0.69
C LYS A 104 9.87 7.25 -0.31
N ARG A 105 9.47 8.32 0.38
CA ARG A 105 10.36 9.44 0.72
C ARG A 105 11.47 9.05 1.69
N PHE A 106 11.17 8.24 2.70
CA PHE A 106 12.11 7.99 3.80
C PHE A 106 12.84 6.66 3.69
N ALA A 107 12.30 5.69 2.95
CA ALA A 107 12.87 4.36 2.84
C ALA A 107 13.06 3.87 1.40
N ASP A 108 12.66 4.66 0.40
CA ASP A 108 12.63 4.26 -1.03
C ASP A 108 11.84 2.97 -1.28
N ILE A 109 10.82 2.72 -0.46
CA ILE A 109 9.89 1.61 -0.62
C ILE A 109 8.69 2.09 -1.44
N ASP A 110 8.37 1.37 -2.50
CA ASP A 110 7.14 1.58 -3.25
C ASP A 110 5.94 1.10 -2.42
N SER A 111 4.88 1.87 -2.39
CA SER A 111 3.68 1.51 -1.63
C SER A 111 2.42 1.94 -2.35
N ILE A 112 1.39 1.14 -2.20
CA ILE A 112 0.02 1.46 -2.59
C ILE A 112 -0.92 1.27 -1.41
N ASP A 113 -1.96 2.06 -1.36
CA ASP A 113 -3.01 1.95 -0.36
C ASP A 113 -4.14 1.07 -0.86
N LEU A 114 -4.69 0.28 0.05
CA LEU A 114 -5.82 -0.62 -0.18
C LEU A 114 -6.81 -0.47 0.96
N GLU A 115 -7.92 0.19 0.69
CA GLU A 115 -8.99 0.38 1.64
C GLU A 115 -9.97 -0.80 1.58
N ILE A 116 -10.20 -1.46 2.73
CA ILE A 116 -11.12 -2.59 2.86
C ILE A 116 -12.42 -2.10 3.50
N ASP A 117 -13.49 -2.09 2.74
CA ASP A 117 -14.81 -1.65 3.20
C ASP A 117 -15.51 -2.76 3.99
N SER A 118 -14.96 -3.07 5.17
CA SER A 118 -15.51 -4.02 6.13
C SER A 118 -15.15 -3.62 7.56
N SER A 119 -16.07 -3.88 8.49
CA SER A 119 -15.83 -3.78 9.93
C SER A 119 -15.58 -5.14 10.58
N ASP A 120 -15.62 -6.22 9.84
CA ASP A 120 -15.37 -7.58 10.33
C ASP A 120 -13.88 -7.93 10.20
N ALA A 121 -13.23 -8.19 11.33
CA ALA A 121 -11.80 -8.53 11.35
C ALA A 121 -11.48 -9.80 10.55
N GLY A 122 -12.38 -10.77 10.52
CA GLY A 122 -12.22 -12.01 9.75
C GLY A 122 -12.27 -11.76 8.24
N GLU A 123 -13.17 -10.89 7.77
CA GLU A 123 -13.23 -10.47 6.37
C GLU A 123 -11.97 -9.69 5.97
N ILE A 124 -11.48 -8.80 6.83
CA ILE A 124 -10.24 -8.05 6.59
C ILE A 124 -9.05 -9.02 6.47
N ILE A 125 -8.89 -9.96 7.42
CA ILE A 125 -7.82 -10.96 7.40
C ILE A 125 -7.89 -11.79 6.11
N ASN A 126 -9.07 -12.28 5.74
CA ASN A 126 -9.23 -13.09 4.53
C ASN A 126 -8.94 -12.30 3.25
N SER A 127 -9.33 -11.03 3.20
CA SER A 127 -9.03 -10.14 2.07
C SER A 127 -7.53 -9.97 1.91
N ILE A 128 -6.82 -9.62 3.00
CA ILE A 128 -5.37 -9.43 2.99
C ILE A 128 -4.65 -10.71 2.59
N LYS A 129 -5.01 -11.85 3.17
CA LYS A 129 -4.45 -13.15 2.85
C LYS A 129 -4.49 -13.47 1.36
N ASN A 130 -5.60 -13.13 0.69
CA ASN A 130 -5.81 -13.47 -0.72
C ASN A 130 -4.91 -12.67 -1.68
N PHE A 131 -4.49 -11.45 -1.34
CA PHE A 131 -3.63 -10.64 -2.20
C PHE A 131 -2.19 -10.47 -1.66
N ALA A 132 -1.89 -10.94 -0.45
CA ALA A 132 -0.58 -10.78 0.20
C ALA A 132 0.59 -11.31 -0.64
N CYS A 133 0.35 -12.31 -1.52
CA CYS A 133 1.37 -12.85 -2.42
C CYS A 133 1.99 -11.78 -3.35
N SER A 134 1.30 -10.66 -3.58
CA SER A 134 1.77 -9.57 -4.45
C SER A 134 2.71 -8.59 -3.76
N PHE A 135 2.84 -8.66 -2.42
CA PHE A 135 3.55 -7.66 -1.61
C PHE A 135 4.74 -8.26 -0.87
N GLY A 136 5.74 -7.41 -0.61
CA GLY A 136 6.88 -7.73 0.24
C GLY A 136 6.63 -7.41 1.73
N GLY A 137 5.54 -6.70 2.05
CA GLY A 137 5.14 -6.36 3.41
C GLY A 137 3.76 -5.72 3.48
N ILE A 138 3.18 -5.70 4.67
CA ILE A 138 1.86 -5.14 4.99
C ILE A 138 2.01 -4.15 6.14
N ASN A 139 1.52 -2.94 5.95
CA ASN A 139 1.29 -1.95 7.01
C ASN A 139 -0.21 -1.80 7.23
N LEU A 140 -0.67 -2.04 8.45
CA LEU A 140 -2.04 -1.78 8.88
C LEU A 140 -2.09 -0.35 9.45
N GLU A 141 -3.02 0.47 9.01
CA GLU A 141 -3.10 1.89 9.33
C GLU A 141 -4.53 2.29 9.67
N ASP A 142 -4.72 3.12 10.71
CA ASP A 142 -6.03 3.67 11.10
C ASP A 142 -7.12 2.58 11.29
N ILE A 143 -6.75 1.42 11.83
CA ILE A 143 -7.68 0.36 12.24
C ILE A 143 -7.86 0.43 13.74
N ALA A 144 -9.11 0.55 14.19
CA ALA A 144 -9.42 0.72 15.60
C ALA A 144 -8.98 -0.46 16.47
N SER A 145 -8.48 -0.16 17.66
CA SER A 145 -8.28 -1.16 18.71
C SER A 145 -9.65 -1.70 19.21
N PRO A 146 -9.79 -3.01 19.52
CA PRO A 146 -8.72 -4.03 19.56
C PRO A 146 -8.45 -4.75 18.23
N ASP A 147 -9.20 -4.47 17.17
CA ASP A 147 -9.16 -5.21 15.90
C ASP A 147 -7.78 -5.13 15.22
N CYS A 148 -7.08 -4.00 15.33
CA CYS A 148 -5.73 -3.85 14.76
C CYS A 148 -4.76 -4.93 15.31
N PHE A 149 -4.82 -5.22 16.60
CA PHE A 149 -3.97 -6.25 17.23
C PHE A 149 -4.36 -7.66 16.77
N VAL A 150 -5.67 -7.95 16.74
CA VAL A 150 -6.18 -9.27 16.32
C VAL A 150 -5.80 -9.56 14.87
N ILE A 151 -5.97 -8.56 14.00
CA ILE A 151 -5.64 -8.68 12.57
C ILE A 151 -4.14 -8.86 12.38
N GLU A 152 -3.30 -8.05 13.04
CA GLU A 152 -1.85 -8.14 12.95
C GLU A 152 -1.34 -9.51 13.41
N GLU A 153 -1.74 -9.95 14.61
CA GLU A 153 -1.34 -11.23 15.18
C GLU A 153 -1.69 -12.38 14.24
N LYS A 154 -2.95 -12.38 13.75
CA LYS A 154 -3.40 -13.44 12.85
C LYS A 154 -2.69 -13.44 11.50
N LEU A 155 -2.44 -12.29 10.92
CA LEU A 155 -1.69 -12.19 9.67
C LEU A 155 -0.23 -12.62 9.82
N LYS A 156 0.43 -12.30 10.95
CA LYS A 156 1.78 -12.78 11.27
C LYS A 156 1.87 -14.30 11.40
N GLU A 157 0.79 -14.96 11.83
CA GLU A 157 0.74 -16.43 11.90
C GLU A 157 0.65 -17.11 10.52
N ILE A 158 0.00 -16.46 9.56
CA ILE A 158 -0.38 -17.09 8.28
C ILE A 158 0.38 -16.58 7.05
N LEU A 159 1.15 -15.49 7.19
CA LEU A 159 1.92 -14.89 6.10
C LEU A 159 3.43 -14.98 6.37
N ASP A 160 4.20 -15.21 5.32
CA ASP A 160 5.67 -15.27 5.37
C ASP A 160 6.34 -13.89 5.12
N ILE A 161 5.55 -12.82 5.04
CA ILE A 161 6.02 -11.44 4.84
C ILE A 161 5.81 -10.60 6.11
N PRO A 162 6.59 -9.54 6.35
CA PRO A 162 6.39 -8.64 7.48
C PRO A 162 4.99 -8.04 7.50
N VAL A 163 4.37 -8.06 8.68
CA VAL A 163 3.10 -7.39 8.96
C VAL A 163 3.26 -6.57 10.22
N PHE A 164 2.83 -5.30 10.21
CA PHE A 164 2.84 -4.45 11.39
C PHE A 164 1.71 -3.43 11.34
N HIS A 165 1.30 -2.94 12.51
CA HIS A 165 0.50 -1.74 12.67
C HIS A 165 1.32 -0.66 13.40
N ASP A 166 0.98 0.60 13.26
CA ASP A 166 1.66 1.72 13.90
C ASP A 166 0.72 2.61 14.74
N ASP A 167 -0.43 2.07 15.12
CA ASP A 167 -1.39 2.67 16.06
C ASP A 167 -1.09 2.35 17.53
#